data_ed0cfa2b8c792695098baf943ae6e590
#
_entry.id   ed0cfa2b8c792695098baf943ae6e590
#
_cell.length_a   1.000
_cell.length_b   1.000
_cell.length_c   1.000
_cell.angle_alpha   90.00
_cell.angle_beta   90.00
_cell.angle_gamma   90.00
#
_symmetry.space_group_name_H-M   'P 1'
#
loop_
_entity.id
_entity.type
_entity.pdbx_description
1 polymer ?
#
loop_
_entity_poly.entity_id
_entity_poly.type
_entity_poly.pdbx_seq_one_letter_code
_entity_poly.pdbx_strand_id
1 'polypeptide(L)'
;MRKGYKPVVRPQQERIDKKLLEIIQDIKMLRLPMTKENLIESISKINSKIRGIINYYSAANMVYFSLAKYHRRITTVAMNSLRRKGVIFKPAREVNNLIALHSNYSTWIPAIKLPNEQLIGITSPAFCKYQKTYNKNQEETPFSSKGRELHLKRTRKQLSLARMEEVLQVPEIIKFNKYDKSKEIYNYEYFMNRMYAFNRDKGRCKIFGEPIINGDKFHCHHISTNLPLQQINKVQNLLSTHSKCNKLIHEKISQDGFSDKAIKNAIKYRKKLIVN
;
A
#
# COMPACT_ATOMS: atom_id res chain seq x y z
N MET A 1 -47.05 4.73 7.83
CA MET A 1 -45.70 5.16 7.41
C MET A 1 -45.64 5.25 5.89
N ARG A 2 -45.45 6.44 5.31
CA ARG A 2 -45.22 6.58 3.86
C ARG A 2 -43.88 5.92 3.52
N LYS A 3 -43.88 4.88 2.70
CA LYS A 3 -42.66 4.29 2.11
C LYS A 3 -42.06 5.33 1.16
N GLY A 4 -41.17 6.18 1.69
CA GLY A 4 -40.47 7.14 0.84
C GLY A 4 -39.49 6.43 -0.07
N TYR A 5 -39.42 6.86 -1.32
CA TYR A 5 -38.38 6.42 -2.28
C TYR A 5 -36.99 6.84 -1.74
N LYS A 6 -36.08 5.86 -1.65
CA LYS A 6 -34.69 6.15 -1.33
C LYS A 6 -33.89 6.23 -2.63
N PRO A 7 -33.13 7.29 -2.86
CA PRO A 7 -32.27 7.37 -4.03
C PRO A 7 -31.19 6.28 -3.99
N VAL A 8 -30.99 5.58 -5.10
CA VAL A 8 -29.97 4.55 -5.23
C VAL A 8 -28.89 5.06 -6.18
N VAL A 9 -27.67 5.20 -5.67
CA VAL A 9 -26.50 5.57 -6.45
C VAL A 9 -25.83 4.30 -6.97
N ARG A 10 -25.69 4.20 -8.28
CA ARG A 10 -24.99 3.10 -8.96
C ARG A 10 -23.73 3.62 -9.62
N PRO A 11 -22.64 2.85 -9.61
CA PRO A 11 -21.48 3.17 -10.43
C PRO A 11 -21.83 3.16 -11.92
N GLN A 12 -21.21 4.04 -12.69
CA GLN A 12 -21.37 4.02 -14.14
C GLN A 12 -20.69 2.77 -14.72
N GLN A 13 -21.49 1.88 -15.27
CA GLN A 13 -21.06 0.54 -15.65
C GLN A 13 -19.98 0.57 -16.75
N GLU A 14 -20.14 1.37 -17.77
CA GLU A 14 -19.19 1.48 -18.90
C GLU A 14 -17.78 1.88 -18.43
N ARG A 15 -17.69 2.80 -17.47
CA ARG A 15 -16.40 3.19 -16.89
C ARG A 15 -15.75 2.07 -16.09
N ILE A 16 -16.55 1.31 -15.34
CA ILE A 16 -16.05 0.13 -14.62
C ILE A 16 -15.55 -0.90 -15.65
N ASP A 17 -16.33 -1.19 -16.68
CA ASP A 17 -16.00 -2.17 -17.70
C ASP A 17 -14.66 -1.82 -18.37
N LYS A 18 -14.49 -0.58 -18.79
CA LYS A 18 -13.25 -0.09 -19.39
C LYS A 18 -12.04 -0.29 -18.45
N LYS A 19 -12.17 0.14 -17.19
CA LYS A 19 -11.09 0.03 -16.22
C LYS A 19 -10.75 -1.43 -15.86
N LEU A 20 -11.75 -2.28 -15.78
CA LEU A 20 -11.52 -3.70 -15.49
C LEU A 20 -10.97 -4.46 -16.69
N LEU A 21 -11.28 -4.04 -17.92
CA LEU A 21 -10.62 -4.57 -19.11
C LEU A 21 -9.13 -4.21 -19.14
N GLU A 22 -8.76 -2.97 -18.80
CA GLU A 22 -7.35 -2.56 -18.64
C GLU A 22 -6.62 -3.45 -17.61
N ILE A 23 -7.24 -3.69 -16.45
CA ILE A 23 -6.68 -4.57 -15.41
C ILE A 23 -6.54 -6.01 -15.90
N ILE A 24 -7.52 -6.54 -16.63
CA ILE A 24 -7.45 -7.88 -17.22
C ILE A 24 -6.29 -7.98 -18.21
N GLN A 25 -6.01 -6.94 -18.99
CA GLN A 25 -4.83 -6.93 -19.87
C GLN A 25 -3.52 -6.94 -19.05
N ASP A 26 -3.43 -6.12 -17.99
CA ASP A 26 -2.26 -6.16 -17.09
C ASP A 26 -2.05 -7.57 -16.51
N ILE A 27 -3.13 -8.24 -16.08
CA ILE A 27 -3.05 -9.61 -15.55
C ILE A 27 -2.58 -10.59 -16.64
N LYS A 28 -3.04 -10.45 -17.88
CA LYS A 28 -2.56 -11.28 -18.98
C LYS A 28 -1.09 -11.12 -19.27
N MET A 29 -0.51 -9.93 -19.04
CA MET A 29 0.92 -9.69 -19.20
C MET A 29 1.77 -10.47 -18.19
N LEU A 30 1.22 -10.91 -17.06
CA LEU A 30 1.92 -11.73 -16.07
C LEU A 30 2.36 -13.10 -16.60
N ARG A 31 1.82 -13.55 -17.74
CA ARG A 31 2.24 -14.80 -18.41
C ARG A 31 3.65 -14.71 -19.00
N LEU A 32 4.09 -13.49 -19.33
CA LEU A 32 5.39 -13.27 -19.97
C LEU A 32 6.54 -13.61 -19.02
N PRO A 33 7.70 -14.02 -19.54
CA PRO A 33 8.92 -14.17 -18.75
C PRO A 33 9.27 -12.83 -18.08
N MET A 34 9.51 -12.86 -16.78
CA MET A 34 9.92 -11.70 -16.00
C MET A 34 10.65 -12.13 -14.74
N THR A 35 11.46 -11.24 -14.19
CA THR A 35 12.10 -11.49 -12.89
C THR A 35 11.07 -11.54 -11.77
N LYS A 36 11.42 -12.14 -10.63
CA LYS A 36 10.54 -12.22 -9.46
C LYS A 36 10.16 -10.83 -8.95
N GLU A 37 11.10 -9.91 -8.96
CA GLU A 37 10.92 -8.53 -8.54
C GLU A 37 9.88 -7.81 -9.42
N ASN A 38 10.02 -7.95 -10.73
CA ASN A 38 9.08 -7.37 -11.70
C ASN A 38 7.68 -8.01 -11.58
N LEU A 39 7.61 -9.31 -11.27
CA LEU A 39 6.35 -10.00 -11.03
C LEU A 39 5.63 -9.45 -9.79
N ILE A 40 6.36 -9.28 -8.68
CA ILE A 40 5.84 -8.69 -7.44
C ILE A 40 5.35 -7.27 -7.69
N GLU A 41 6.16 -6.45 -8.37
CA GLU A 41 5.79 -5.07 -8.70
C GLU A 41 4.54 -5.02 -9.59
N SER A 42 4.43 -5.91 -10.57
CA SER A 42 3.27 -6.00 -11.46
C SER A 42 2.01 -6.39 -10.71
N ILE A 43 2.09 -7.41 -9.83
CA ILE A 43 0.98 -7.81 -8.97
C ILE A 43 0.56 -6.64 -8.06
N SER A 44 1.50 -5.95 -7.44
CA SER A 44 1.23 -4.78 -6.60
C SER A 44 0.52 -3.66 -7.37
N LYS A 45 0.95 -3.38 -8.61
CA LYS A 45 0.29 -2.40 -9.48
C LYS A 45 -1.15 -2.81 -9.83
N ILE A 46 -1.35 -4.08 -10.18
CA ILE A 46 -2.68 -4.63 -10.46
C ILE A 46 -3.59 -4.49 -9.24
N ASN A 47 -3.11 -4.89 -8.08
CA ASN A 47 -3.86 -4.80 -6.83
C ASN A 47 -4.19 -3.34 -6.46
N SER A 48 -3.26 -2.42 -6.68
CA SER A 48 -3.49 -0.99 -6.47
C SER A 48 -4.58 -0.43 -7.40
N LYS A 49 -4.62 -0.86 -8.66
CA LYS A 49 -5.69 -0.48 -9.60
C LYS A 49 -7.05 -1.02 -9.14
N ILE A 50 -7.12 -2.30 -8.74
CA ILE A 50 -8.37 -2.91 -8.23
C ILE A 50 -8.85 -2.17 -6.98
N ARG A 51 -7.98 -1.92 -6.01
CA ARG A 51 -8.32 -1.16 -4.79
C ARG A 51 -8.74 0.28 -5.10
N GLY A 52 -8.10 0.90 -6.08
CA GLY A 52 -8.49 2.23 -6.56
C GLY A 52 -9.94 2.26 -7.00
N ILE A 53 -10.38 1.28 -7.78
CA ILE A 53 -11.78 1.15 -8.21
C ILE A 53 -12.71 0.90 -7.01
N ILE A 54 -12.36 -0.03 -6.13
CA ILE A 54 -13.14 -0.33 -4.92
C ILE A 54 -13.34 0.93 -4.07
N ASN A 55 -12.27 1.67 -3.82
CA ASN A 55 -12.32 2.85 -2.96
C ASN A 55 -13.08 4.01 -3.63
N TYR A 56 -12.88 4.21 -4.95
CA TYR A 56 -13.57 5.27 -5.68
C TYR A 56 -15.09 5.09 -5.68
N TYR A 57 -15.55 3.85 -5.89
CA TYR A 57 -16.99 3.57 -5.93
C TYR A 57 -17.59 3.16 -4.58
N SER A 58 -16.83 3.13 -3.50
CA SER A 58 -17.30 2.71 -2.17
C SER A 58 -18.52 3.49 -1.66
N ALA A 59 -18.69 4.73 -2.13
CA ALA A 59 -19.85 5.59 -1.80
C ALA A 59 -21.15 5.20 -2.52
N ALA A 60 -21.09 4.37 -3.55
CA ALA A 60 -22.26 3.96 -4.30
C ALA A 60 -23.00 2.81 -3.59
N ASN A 61 -24.31 2.97 -3.40
CA ASN A 61 -25.13 1.99 -2.66
C ASN A 61 -25.08 0.56 -3.28
N MET A 62 -24.97 0.47 -4.61
CA MET A 62 -24.95 -0.79 -5.35
C MET A 62 -23.55 -1.22 -5.80
N VAL A 63 -22.51 -0.76 -5.08
CA VAL A 63 -21.11 -1.03 -5.45
C VAL A 63 -20.79 -2.51 -5.52
N TYR A 64 -21.27 -3.30 -4.56
CA TYR A 64 -21.03 -4.74 -4.53
C TYR A 64 -21.58 -5.42 -5.80
N PHE A 65 -22.84 -5.19 -6.14
CA PHE A 65 -23.44 -5.79 -7.33
C PHE A 65 -22.75 -5.37 -8.63
N SER A 66 -22.23 -4.15 -8.67
CA SER A 66 -21.51 -3.63 -9.83
C SER A 66 -20.11 -4.23 -10.01
N LEU A 67 -19.42 -4.54 -8.92
CA LEU A 67 -18.02 -4.99 -8.93
C LEU A 67 -17.84 -6.50 -8.74
N ALA A 68 -18.68 -7.15 -7.93
CA ALA A 68 -18.51 -8.58 -7.59
C ALA A 68 -18.64 -9.51 -8.83
N LYS A 69 -19.42 -9.12 -9.83
CA LYS A 69 -19.57 -9.90 -11.07
C LYS A 69 -18.25 -10.12 -11.82
N TYR A 70 -17.24 -9.28 -11.60
CA TYR A 70 -15.92 -9.42 -12.23
C TYR A 70 -14.97 -10.34 -11.49
N HIS A 71 -15.31 -10.74 -10.26
CA HIS A 71 -14.47 -11.63 -9.45
C HIS A 71 -14.05 -12.89 -10.23
N ARG A 72 -15.03 -13.63 -10.75
CA ARG A 72 -14.78 -14.88 -11.49
C ARG A 72 -13.84 -14.65 -12.68
N ARG A 73 -14.10 -13.62 -13.48
CA ARG A 73 -13.30 -13.30 -14.66
C ARG A 73 -11.86 -12.96 -14.31
N ILE A 74 -11.64 -12.11 -13.30
CA ILE A 74 -10.31 -11.74 -12.83
C ILE A 74 -9.57 -12.96 -12.28
N THR A 75 -10.24 -13.76 -11.44
CA THR A 75 -9.67 -14.98 -10.85
C THR A 75 -9.25 -15.98 -11.94
N THR A 76 -10.11 -16.24 -12.92
CA THR A 76 -9.80 -17.18 -14.02
C THR A 76 -8.62 -16.68 -14.85
N VAL A 77 -8.61 -15.39 -15.22
CA VAL A 77 -7.50 -14.83 -16.01
C VAL A 77 -6.20 -14.85 -15.22
N ALA A 78 -6.25 -14.56 -13.92
CA ALA A 78 -5.08 -14.59 -13.05
C ALA A 78 -4.51 -16.01 -12.89
N MET A 79 -5.36 -17.02 -12.66
CA MET A 79 -4.96 -18.42 -12.61
C MET A 79 -4.26 -18.85 -13.91
N ASN A 80 -4.85 -18.54 -15.06
CA ASN A 80 -4.28 -18.88 -16.35
C ASN A 80 -2.95 -18.14 -16.63
N SER A 81 -2.85 -16.88 -16.24
CA SER A 81 -1.65 -16.09 -16.49
C SER A 81 -0.48 -16.48 -15.58
N LEU A 82 -0.76 -16.92 -14.36
CA LEU A 82 0.25 -17.33 -13.37
C LEU A 82 0.51 -18.85 -13.37
N ARG A 83 -0.16 -19.64 -14.22
CA ARG A 83 -0.06 -21.10 -14.23
C ARG A 83 1.36 -21.62 -14.29
N ARG A 84 2.20 -21.05 -15.17
CA ARG A 84 3.62 -21.44 -15.32
C ARG A 84 4.51 -20.96 -14.18
N LYS A 85 3.99 -20.15 -13.26
CA LYS A 85 4.71 -19.57 -12.11
C LYS A 85 4.32 -20.22 -10.78
N GLY A 86 3.65 -21.39 -10.84
CA GLY A 86 3.27 -22.13 -9.63
C GLY A 86 2.12 -21.46 -8.86
N VAL A 87 1.10 -20.95 -9.59
CA VAL A 87 -0.07 -20.36 -8.94
C VAL A 87 -0.82 -21.42 -8.11
N ILE A 88 -1.22 -21.00 -6.93
CA ILE A 88 -2.08 -21.74 -6.00
C ILE A 88 -3.33 -20.94 -5.70
N PHE A 89 -4.37 -21.62 -5.21
CA PHE A 89 -5.60 -20.97 -4.81
C PHE A 89 -5.69 -20.97 -3.29
N LYS A 90 -5.81 -19.80 -2.65
CA LYS A 90 -5.78 -19.63 -1.21
C LYS A 90 -6.80 -18.61 -0.72
N PRO A 91 -7.34 -18.75 0.50
CA PRO A 91 -8.18 -17.72 1.10
C PRO A 91 -7.42 -16.39 1.22
N ALA A 92 -8.08 -15.26 0.93
CA ALA A 92 -7.45 -13.95 0.96
C ALA A 92 -6.81 -13.61 2.32
N ARG A 93 -7.39 -14.09 3.42
CA ARG A 93 -6.87 -13.92 4.78
C ARG A 93 -5.54 -14.62 5.05
N GLU A 94 -5.14 -15.58 4.20
CA GLU A 94 -3.89 -16.34 4.34
C GLU A 94 -2.78 -15.78 3.42
N VAL A 95 -3.10 -14.83 2.56
CA VAL A 95 -2.18 -14.29 1.56
C VAL A 95 -1.48 -13.04 2.10
N ASN A 96 -0.16 -13.11 2.27
CA ASN A 96 0.64 -12.13 3.01
C ASN A 96 0.46 -10.67 2.56
N ASN A 97 0.41 -10.43 1.25
CA ASN A 97 0.21 -9.07 0.74
C ASN A 97 -1.23 -8.54 0.88
N LEU A 98 -2.18 -9.36 1.31
CA LEU A 98 -3.60 -9.00 1.42
C LEU A 98 -4.14 -9.09 2.84
N ILE A 99 -3.45 -9.78 3.74
CA ILE A 99 -3.93 -10.06 5.10
C ILE A 99 -4.31 -8.79 5.86
N ALA A 100 -3.54 -7.73 5.71
CA ALA A 100 -3.78 -6.46 6.38
C ALA A 100 -5.05 -5.74 5.89
N LEU A 101 -5.42 -5.93 4.62
CA LEU A 101 -6.53 -5.25 3.97
C LEU A 101 -7.79 -6.11 3.96
N HIS A 102 -7.62 -7.41 3.94
CA HIS A 102 -8.68 -8.38 3.66
C HIS A 102 -8.73 -9.53 4.67
N SER A 103 -8.29 -9.30 5.92
CA SER A 103 -8.30 -10.31 6.99
C SER A 103 -9.65 -11.00 7.22
N ASN A 104 -10.74 -10.27 6.95
CA ASN A 104 -12.10 -10.76 7.14
C ASN A 104 -12.67 -11.55 5.95
N TYR A 105 -11.89 -11.72 4.86
CA TYR A 105 -12.37 -12.40 3.67
C TYR A 105 -11.82 -13.82 3.57
N SER A 106 -12.72 -14.79 3.58
CA SER A 106 -12.43 -16.20 3.31
C SER A 106 -12.46 -16.57 1.82
N THR A 107 -12.81 -15.61 0.95
CA THR A 107 -12.87 -15.82 -0.49
C THR A 107 -11.51 -16.25 -1.03
N TRP A 108 -11.50 -17.29 -1.83
CA TRP A 108 -10.31 -17.85 -2.45
C TRP A 108 -9.83 -16.98 -3.61
N ILE A 109 -8.54 -16.76 -3.69
CA ILE A 109 -7.88 -15.93 -4.69
C ILE A 109 -6.63 -16.61 -5.24
N PRO A 110 -6.20 -16.28 -6.48
CA PRO A 110 -4.95 -16.76 -7.03
C PRO A 110 -3.76 -16.10 -6.34
N ALA A 111 -2.81 -16.90 -5.90
CA ALA A 111 -1.57 -16.48 -5.26
C ALA A 111 -0.38 -17.30 -5.76
N ILE A 112 0.81 -16.76 -5.64
CA ILE A 112 2.08 -17.45 -5.89
C ILE A 112 2.90 -17.52 -4.60
N LYS A 113 3.68 -18.58 -4.44
CA LYS A 113 4.61 -18.74 -3.32
C LYS A 113 5.98 -18.21 -3.70
N LEU A 114 6.51 -17.31 -2.89
CA LEU A 114 7.89 -16.82 -3.03
C LEU A 114 8.90 -17.75 -2.34
N PRO A 115 10.20 -17.63 -2.65
CA PRO A 115 11.26 -18.45 -2.03
C PRO A 115 11.34 -18.32 -0.50
N ASN A 116 10.90 -17.18 0.05
CA ASN A 116 10.81 -16.93 1.50
C ASN A 116 9.48 -17.41 2.10
N GLU A 117 8.79 -18.30 1.42
CA GLU A 117 7.48 -18.88 1.78
C GLU A 117 6.30 -17.88 1.83
N GLN A 118 6.51 -16.60 1.59
CA GLN A 118 5.45 -15.62 1.54
C GLN A 118 4.53 -15.84 0.33
N LEU A 119 3.23 -15.65 0.56
CA LEU A 119 2.21 -15.73 -0.49
C LEU A 119 1.89 -14.34 -1.00
N ILE A 120 1.95 -14.15 -2.32
CA ILE A 120 1.54 -12.91 -2.99
C ILE A 120 0.39 -13.22 -3.93
N GLY A 121 -0.76 -12.60 -3.69
CA GLY A 121 -1.99 -12.84 -4.43
C GLY A 121 -2.55 -11.61 -5.14
N ILE A 122 -3.47 -11.87 -6.06
CA ILE A 122 -4.22 -10.85 -6.77
C ILE A 122 -5.57 -10.67 -6.07
N THR A 123 -5.84 -9.45 -5.61
CA THR A 123 -7.08 -9.09 -4.91
C THR A 123 -8.32 -9.17 -5.82
N SER A 124 -9.49 -9.14 -5.21
CA SER A 124 -10.75 -9.22 -5.93
C SER A 124 -11.55 -7.92 -5.85
N PRO A 125 -12.19 -7.47 -6.93
CA PRO A 125 -13.15 -6.37 -6.89
C PRO A 125 -14.40 -6.69 -6.05
N ALA A 126 -14.66 -7.95 -5.72
CA ALA A 126 -15.72 -8.36 -4.79
C ALA A 126 -15.45 -7.96 -3.34
N PHE A 127 -14.22 -7.56 -2.99
CA PHE A 127 -13.88 -7.06 -1.64
C PHE A 127 -14.31 -5.62 -1.41
N CYS A 128 -15.29 -5.15 -2.15
CA CYS A 128 -15.89 -3.83 -1.98
C CYS A 128 -16.99 -3.86 -0.91
N LYS A 129 -17.04 -2.79 -0.10
CA LYS A 129 -18.12 -2.53 0.86
C LYS A 129 -18.64 -1.13 0.65
N TYR A 130 -19.94 -0.98 0.76
CA TYR A 130 -20.55 0.35 0.80
C TYR A 130 -20.04 1.14 2.00
N GLN A 131 -19.62 2.36 1.74
CA GLN A 131 -19.23 3.30 2.78
C GLN A 131 -20.13 4.54 2.70
N LYS A 132 -20.85 4.81 3.80
CA LYS A 132 -21.66 6.02 3.86
C LYS A 132 -20.76 7.24 3.71
N THR A 133 -21.11 8.10 2.76
CA THR A 133 -20.46 9.40 2.59
C THR A 133 -21.00 10.39 3.61
N TYR A 134 -20.11 11.18 4.16
CA TYR A 134 -20.45 12.31 5.01
C TYR A 134 -19.85 13.56 4.37
N ASN A 135 -20.53 14.69 4.50
CA ASN A 135 -19.91 15.98 4.17
C ASN A 135 -18.69 16.15 5.09
N LYS A 136 -17.52 16.11 4.50
CA LYS A 136 -16.25 16.28 5.22
C LYS A 136 -15.86 17.75 5.19
N ASN A 137 -15.34 18.25 6.33
CA ASN A 137 -14.61 19.50 6.31
C ASN A 137 -13.37 19.33 5.40
N GLN A 138 -13.07 20.33 4.57
CA GLN A 138 -11.89 20.29 3.68
C GLN A 138 -10.58 20.16 4.46
N GLU A 139 -10.54 20.65 5.70
CA GLU A 139 -9.40 20.51 6.60
C GLU A 139 -9.27 19.09 7.21
N GLU A 140 -10.30 18.23 7.06
CA GLU A 140 -10.27 16.85 7.56
C GLU A 140 -9.38 15.99 6.66
N THR A 141 -8.08 16.13 6.84
CA THR A 141 -7.05 15.39 6.13
C THR A 141 -6.25 14.49 7.08
N PRO A 142 -5.84 13.28 6.68
CA PRO A 142 -4.98 12.42 7.50
C PRO A 142 -3.59 13.00 7.72
N PHE A 143 -3.17 13.96 6.90
CA PHE A 143 -1.81 14.50 6.87
C PHE A 143 -1.55 15.61 7.90
N SER A 144 -2.56 16.09 8.59
CA SER A 144 -2.43 17.12 9.64
C SER A 144 -3.03 16.64 10.96
N SER A 145 -2.46 17.09 12.09
CA SER A 145 -3.00 16.81 13.43
C SER A 145 -4.43 17.34 13.56
N LYS A 146 -4.69 18.57 13.09
CA LYS A 146 -6.04 19.16 13.07
C LYS A 146 -7.02 18.32 12.26
N GLY A 147 -6.61 17.81 11.11
CA GLY A 147 -7.48 16.98 10.26
C GLY A 147 -7.81 15.63 10.91
N ARG A 148 -6.84 15.01 11.61
CA ARG A 148 -7.06 13.78 12.38
C ARG A 148 -8.02 14.02 13.56
N GLU A 149 -7.88 15.14 14.25
CA GLU A 149 -8.77 15.55 15.34
C GLU A 149 -10.21 15.77 14.83
N LEU A 150 -10.39 16.49 13.71
CA LEU A 150 -11.69 16.68 13.06
C LEU A 150 -12.33 15.34 12.69
N HIS A 151 -11.54 14.42 12.14
CA HIS A 151 -12.02 13.07 11.82
C HIS A 151 -12.48 12.32 13.07
N LEU A 152 -11.68 12.35 14.14
CA LEU A 152 -12.02 11.71 15.42
C LEU A 152 -13.31 12.29 16.02
N LYS A 153 -13.45 13.62 16.06
CA LYS A 153 -14.66 14.31 16.52
C LYS A 153 -15.90 13.87 15.73
N ARG A 154 -15.78 13.77 14.41
CA ARG A 154 -16.91 13.43 13.54
C ARG A 154 -17.27 11.95 13.60
N THR A 155 -16.30 11.05 13.60
CA THR A 155 -16.52 9.60 13.45
C THR A 155 -16.45 8.84 14.76
N ARG A 156 -15.89 9.44 15.82
CA ARG A 156 -15.51 8.80 17.09
C ARG A 156 -14.57 7.60 16.88
N LYS A 157 -13.89 7.55 15.75
CA LYS A 157 -12.91 6.51 15.38
C LYS A 157 -11.60 7.18 15.00
N GLN A 158 -10.50 6.58 15.42
CA GLN A 158 -9.21 6.97 14.89
C GLN A 158 -9.18 6.70 13.38
N LEU A 159 -8.49 7.58 12.63
CA LEU A 159 -8.21 7.32 11.23
C LEU A 159 -7.48 5.97 11.12
N SER A 160 -8.04 5.08 10.32
CA SER A 160 -7.28 3.92 9.89
C SER A 160 -6.03 4.40 9.17
N LEU A 161 -4.92 3.70 9.38
CA LEU A 161 -3.71 3.94 8.62
C LEU A 161 -4.05 3.96 7.13
N ALA A 162 -3.61 5.02 6.45
CA ALA A 162 -3.74 5.07 5.02
C ALA A 162 -2.98 3.89 4.44
N ARG A 163 -3.50 3.38 3.34
CA ARG A 163 -3.01 2.28 2.52
C ARG A 163 -1.68 1.68 3.01
N MET A 164 -1.76 0.53 3.63
CA MET A 164 -0.58 -0.28 3.83
C MET A 164 -0.22 -0.91 2.51
N GLU A 165 1.03 -0.78 2.13
CA GLU A 165 1.56 -1.51 1.01
C GLU A 165 1.56 -3.00 1.31
N GLU A 166 1.30 -3.78 0.28
CA GLU A 166 1.05 -5.21 0.40
C GLU A 166 2.27 -6.00 0.88
N VAL A 167 3.45 -5.39 0.84
CA VAL A 167 4.73 -6.02 1.21
C VAL A 167 5.18 -5.64 2.62
N LEU A 168 4.57 -4.62 3.23
CA LEU A 168 4.94 -4.15 4.56
C LEU A 168 4.15 -4.90 5.64
N GLN A 169 4.84 -5.53 6.57
CA GLN A 169 4.23 -6.24 7.68
C GLN A 169 3.67 -5.28 8.73
N VAL A 170 2.50 -5.64 9.26
CA VAL A 170 1.67 -4.83 10.16
C VAL A 170 2.05 -4.87 11.66
N PRO A 171 2.84 -5.84 12.19
CA PRO A 171 2.92 -6.04 13.64
C PRO A 171 3.39 -4.82 14.43
N GLU A 172 4.28 -4.01 13.86
CA GLU A 172 4.78 -2.80 14.52
C GLU A 172 3.74 -1.69 14.62
N ILE A 173 2.81 -1.62 13.65
CA ILE A 173 1.79 -0.58 13.59
C ILE A 173 0.69 -0.82 14.62
N ILE A 174 0.37 -2.07 14.89
CA ILE A 174 -0.61 -2.44 15.91
C ILE A 174 -0.10 -2.10 17.31
N LYS A 175 1.20 -2.24 17.55
CA LYS A 175 1.85 -1.84 18.83
C LYS A 175 1.81 -0.33 19.04
N PHE A 176 1.79 0.45 17.96
CA PHE A 176 1.89 1.91 18.00
C PHE A 176 0.63 2.60 18.54
N ASN A 177 -0.55 2.01 18.29
CA ASN A 177 -1.83 2.57 18.77
C ASN A 177 -2.03 2.51 20.30
N LYS A 178 -1.09 1.87 21.04
CA LYS A 178 -1.21 1.72 22.49
C LYS A 178 -0.48 2.80 23.31
N TYR A 179 0.37 3.62 22.68
CA TYR A 179 1.20 4.60 23.40
C TYR A 179 1.11 5.98 22.73
N ASP A 180 0.93 7.03 23.53
CA ASP A 180 1.03 8.42 23.04
C ASP A 180 2.51 8.79 22.83
N LYS A 181 2.91 8.74 21.58
CA LYS A 181 4.27 9.10 21.12
C LYS A 181 4.28 10.41 20.31
N SER A 182 3.34 11.29 20.57
CA SER A 182 3.18 12.54 19.81
C SER A 182 4.41 13.46 19.83
N LYS A 183 5.23 13.39 20.88
CA LYS A 183 6.47 14.17 21.06
C LYS A 183 7.73 13.49 20.50
N GLU A 184 7.63 12.24 20.08
CA GLU A 184 8.76 11.50 19.50
C GLU A 184 8.86 11.73 17.99
N ILE A 185 10.08 11.65 17.44
CA ILE A 185 10.32 11.72 16.00
C ILE A 185 9.56 10.61 15.26
N TYR A 186 9.52 9.40 15.80
CA TYR A 186 8.80 8.26 15.26
C TYR A 186 7.35 8.20 15.78
N ASN A 187 6.62 9.29 15.62
CA ASN A 187 5.23 9.42 16.06
C ASN A 187 4.23 8.84 15.03
N TYR A 188 2.94 8.98 15.32
CA TYR A 188 1.87 8.50 14.43
C TYR A 188 1.98 9.06 13.01
N GLU A 189 2.39 10.32 12.86
CA GLU A 189 2.56 10.96 11.55
C GLU A 189 3.69 10.32 10.73
N TYR A 190 4.80 9.95 11.38
CA TYR A 190 5.86 9.17 10.73
C TYR A 190 5.34 7.85 10.18
N PHE A 191 4.59 7.09 10.99
CA PHE A 191 4.06 5.80 10.56
C PHE A 191 3.03 5.91 9.44
N MET A 192 2.22 6.94 9.44
CA MET A 192 1.31 7.25 8.34
C MET A 192 2.08 7.57 7.06
N ASN A 193 3.03 8.48 7.16
CA ASN A 193 3.71 9.07 6.01
C ASN A 193 4.79 8.16 5.43
N ARG A 194 5.35 7.22 6.21
CA ARG A 194 6.30 6.23 5.69
C ARG A 194 5.68 5.36 4.58
N MET A 195 4.39 5.07 4.67
CA MET A 195 3.66 4.31 3.67
C MET A 195 3.48 5.10 2.38
N TYR A 196 3.21 6.39 2.50
CA TYR A 196 3.13 7.27 1.33
C TYR A 196 4.50 7.48 0.68
N ALA A 197 5.57 7.57 1.48
CA ALA A 197 6.93 7.62 0.96
C ALA A 197 7.27 6.33 0.20
N PHE A 198 6.90 5.16 0.73
CA PHE A 198 7.08 3.88 0.06
C PHE A 198 6.31 3.82 -1.28
N ASN A 199 5.07 4.28 -1.31
CA ASN A 199 4.25 4.36 -2.52
C ASN A 199 4.85 5.32 -3.55
N ARG A 200 5.28 6.51 -3.12
CA ARG A 200 5.95 7.50 -3.99
C ARG A 200 7.21 6.91 -4.61
N ASP A 201 7.97 6.16 -3.83
CA ASP A 201 9.22 5.52 -4.25
C ASP A 201 8.97 4.20 -5.02
N LYS A 202 7.70 3.85 -5.29
CA LYS A 202 7.27 2.66 -6.04
C LYS A 202 7.76 1.35 -5.40
N GLY A 203 7.86 1.31 -4.06
CA GLY A 203 8.37 0.16 -3.34
C GLY A 203 9.85 -0.14 -3.57
N ARG A 204 10.63 0.84 -4.07
CA ARG A 204 12.04 0.67 -4.38
C ARG A 204 12.94 1.43 -3.40
N CYS A 205 14.07 0.82 -3.07
CA CYS A 205 15.14 1.47 -2.33
C CYS A 205 15.76 2.60 -3.15
N LYS A 206 15.75 3.83 -2.63
CA LYS A 206 16.31 5.00 -3.34
C LYS A 206 17.82 5.01 -3.42
N ILE A 207 18.50 4.17 -2.63
CA ILE A 207 19.96 4.02 -2.66
C ILE A 207 20.35 3.01 -3.73
N PHE A 208 19.79 1.82 -3.66
CA PHE A 208 20.12 0.70 -4.54
C PHE A 208 19.32 0.70 -5.86
N GLY A 209 18.06 1.19 -5.81
CA GLY A 209 17.13 1.14 -6.94
C GLY A 209 16.33 -0.16 -7.03
N GLU A 210 16.62 -1.14 -6.18
CA GLU A 210 15.95 -2.44 -6.17
C GLU A 210 14.63 -2.43 -5.39
N PRO A 211 13.68 -3.33 -5.73
CA PRO A 211 12.44 -3.48 -4.99
C PRO A 211 12.69 -3.91 -3.54
N ILE A 212 11.93 -3.37 -2.62
CA ILE A 212 11.88 -3.79 -1.22
C ILE A 212 10.80 -4.86 -1.11
N ILE A 213 11.21 -6.14 -1.11
CA ILE A 213 10.29 -7.29 -1.19
C ILE A 213 9.83 -7.73 0.20
N ASN A 214 10.69 -7.55 1.20
CA ASN A 214 10.43 -7.98 2.56
C ASN A 214 10.30 -6.77 3.47
N GLY A 215 9.18 -6.66 4.18
CA GLY A 215 8.91 -5.57 5.11
C GLY A 215 9.94 -5.45 6.24
N ASP A 216 10.51 -6.57 6.69
CA ASP A 216 11.57 -6.57 7.72
C ASP A 216 12.86 -5.90 7.26
N LYS A 217 13.08 -5.82 5.95
CA LYS A 217 14.22 -5.13 5.33
C LYS A 217 13.93 -3.68 4.97
N PHE A 218 12.68 -3.24 5.12
CA PHE A 218 12.26 -1.87 4.84
C PHE A 218 12.65 -0.93 5.98
N HIS A 219 13.30 0.16 5.63
CA HIS A 219 13.56 1.27 6.53
C HIS A 219 13.15 2.59 5.84
N CYS A 220 12.39 3.41 6.57
CA CYS A 220 12.04 4.74 6.13
C CYS A 220 12.99 5.75 6.79
N HIS A 221 13.86 6.34 5.97
CA HIS A 221 14.92 7.25 6.39
C HIS A 221 14.44 8.71 6.33
N HIS A 222 14.78 9.53 7.34
CA HIS A 222 14.60 10.97 7.28
C HIS A 222 15.75 11.59 6.47
N ILE A 223 15.41 12.39 5.44
CA ILE A 223 16.40 13.04 4.58
C ILE A 223 17.15 14.14 5.34
N SER A 224 16.42 14.91 6.15
CA SER A 224 16.98 15.91 7.06
C SER A 224 16.43 15.65 8.46
N THR A 225 17.28 15.76 9.48
CA THR A 225 16.92 15.56 10.90
C THR A 225 16.73 16.86 11.66
N ASN A 226 17.13 18.00 11.08
CA ASN A 226 17.10 19.31 11.73
C ASN A 226 15.79 20.08 11.48
N LEU A 227 14.73 19.40 11.10
CA LEU A 227 13.42 20.00 10.87
C LEU A 227 12.56 19.96 12.15
N PRO A 228 11.70 20.96 12.37
CA PRO A 228 10.71 20.93 13.44
C PRO A 228 9.85 19.67 13.37
N LEU A 229 9.37 19.17 14.54
CA LEU A 229 8.56 17.95 14.63
C LEU A 229 7.35 17.94 13.68
N GLN A 230 6.76 19.11 13.41
CA GLN A 230 5.63 19.28 12.48
C GLN A 230 6.02 19.09 10.99
N GLN A 231 7.32 19.14 10.69
CA GLN A 231 7.82 19.07 9.31
C GLN A 231 8.67 17.82 9.06
N ILE A 232 9.34 17.29 10.09
CA ILE A 232 10.30 16.19 9.97
C ILE A 232 9.67 14.94 9.35
N ASN A 233 8.42 14.65 9.70
CA ASN A 233 7.68 13.47 9.26
C ASN A 233 6.87 13.68 7.97
N LYS A 234 7.00 14.82 7.28
CA LYS A 234 6.35 15.02 5.99
C LYS A 234 6.91 14.05 4.94
N VAL A 235 6.05 13.58 4.04
CA VAL A 235 6.40 12.60 2.99
C VAL A 235 7.64 13.04 2.19
N GLN A 236 7.79 14.35 1.91
CA GLN A 236 8.93 14.88 1.17
C GLN A 236 10.27 14.65 1.89
N ASN A 237 10.27 14.60 3.22
CA ASN A 237 11.46 14.37 4.04
C ASN A 237 11.70 12.89 4.35
N LEU A 238 10.90 11.99 3.85
CA LEU A 238 11.02 10.55 4.07
C LEU A 238 11.54 9.84 2.81
N LEU A 239 12.32 8.78 3.00
CA LEU A 239 12.99 8.06 1.93
C LEU A 239 12.91 6.55 2.17
N SER A 240 12.47 5.79 1.16
CA SER A 240 12.40 4.33 1.25
C SER A 240 13.77 3.71 1.00
N THR A 241 14.25 2.92 1.94
CA THR A 241 15.56 2.24 1.86
C THR A 241 15.47 0.81 2.38
N HIS A 242 16.40 -0.04 1.95
CA HIS A 242 16.70 -1.27 2.70
C HIS A 242 17.41 -0.93 4.01
N SER A 243 17.23 -1.73 5.04
CA SER A 243 17.93 -1.56 6.32
C SER A 243 19.46 -1.46 6.18
N LYS A 244 20.05 -2.27 5.28
CA LYS A 244 21.49 -2.19 4.96
C LYS A 244 21.86 -0.84 4.35
N CYS A 245 21.06 -0.33 3.42
CA CYS A 245 21.30 0.97 2.80
C CYS A 245 21.15 2.14 3.78
N ASN A 246 20.23 2.03 4.73
CA ASN A 246 20.13 3.00 5.81
C ASN A 246 21.38 3.01 6.67
N LYS A 247 21.93 1.84 7.05
CA LYS A 247 23.20 1.73 7.78
C LYS A 247 24.36 2.32 6.98
N LEU A 248 24.38 2.17 5.64
CA LEU A 248 25.38 2.77 4.76
C LEU A 248 25.29 4.30 4.76
N ILE A 249 24.11 4.90 4.75
CA ILE A 249 23.92 6.35 4.86
C ILE A 249 24.57 6.87 6.16
N HIS A 250 24.37 6.15 7.28
CA HIS A 250 24.86 6.51 8.61
C HIS A 250 26.28 5.99 8.92
N GLU A 251 27.02 5.48 7.92
CA GLU A 251 28.38 4.93 8.10
C GLU A 251 28.51 3.80 9.14
N LYS A 252 27.41 3.09 9.40
CA LYS A 252 27.39 1.98 10.36
C LYS A 252 27.88 0.65 9.80
N ILE A 253 28.21 0.60 8.51
CA ILE A 253 28.71 -0.59 7.79
C ILE A 253 29.75 -0.15 6.74
N SER A 254 30.66 -1.09 6.38
CA SER A 254 31.60 -0.91 5.27
C SER A 254 30.89 -0.71 3.93
N GLN A 255 31.57 -0.08 3.01
CA GLN A 255 31.10 0.12 1.62
C GLN A 255 31.28 -1.13 0.76
N ASP A 256 31.97 -2.15 1.26
CA ASP A 256 32.25 -3.38 0.54
C ASP A 256 30.96 -4.10 0.13
N GLY A 257 30.91 -4.55 -1.13
CA GLY A 257 29.74 -5.22 -1.69
C GLY A 257 28.60 -4.29 -2.15
N PHE A 258 28.80 -2.96 -2.10
CA PHE A 258 27.87 -2.00 -2.69
C PHE A 258 28.39 -1.50 -4.04
N SER A 259 27.47 -1.26 -4.99
CA SER A 259 27.82 -0.65 -6.27
C SER A 259 28.21 0.83 -6.08
N ASP A 260 29.08 1.35 -6.96
CA ASP A 260 29.47 2.77 -6.96
C ASP A 260 28.29 3.73 -6.97
N LYS A 261 27.24 3.35 -7.71
CA LYS A 261 25.98 4.10 -7.76
C LYS A 261 25.29 4.15 -6.40
N ALA A 262 25.26 3.04 -5.66
CA ALA A 262 24.67 2.99 -4.34
C ALA A 262 25.47 3.82 -3.33
N ILE A 263 26.81 3.73 -3.38
CA ILE A 263 27.71 4.52 -2.55
C ILE A 263 27.52 6.02 -2.82
N LYS A 264 27.50 6.44 -4.09
CA LYS A 264 27.25 7.83 -4.49
C LYS A 264 25.91 8.36 -4.00
N ASN A 265 24.86 7.55 -4.09
CA ASN A 265 23.55 7.89 -3.57
C ASN A 265 23.55 8.00 -2.04
N ALA A 266 24.20 7.08 -1.32
CA ALA A 266 24.31 7.14 0.14
C ALA A 266 25.03 8.41 0.59
N ILE A 267 26.15 8.76 -0.03
CA ILE A 267 26.89 10.01 0.24
C ILE A 267 26.03 11.25 0.00
N LYS A 268 25.25 11.26 -1.09
CA LYS A 268 24.30 12.35 -1.40
C LYS A 268 23.30 12.59 -0.26
N TYR A 269 22.70 11.52 0.29
CA TYR A 269 21.73 11.65 1.39
C TYR A 269 22.39 11.93 2.72
N ARG A 270 23.59 11.38 2.96
CA ARG A 270 24.41 11.72 4.14
C ARG A 270 24.73 13.21 4.23
N LYS A 271 25.15 13.81 3.11
CA LYS A 271 25.39 15.27 3.06
C LYS A 271 24.14 16.07 3.47
N LYS A 272 22.93 15.60 3.12
CA LYS A 272 21.69 16.27 3.51
C LYS A 272 21.33 16.14 4.99
N LEU A 273 21.88 15.12 5.70
CA LEU A 273 21.74 15.00 7.15
C LEU A 273 22.58 16.04 7.89
N ILE A 274 23.73 16.43 7.32
CA ILE A 274 24.74 17.27 7.95
C ILE A 274 24.53 18.75 7.62
N VAL A 275 23.95 19.03 6.45
CA VAL A 275 23.70 20.41 5.99
C VAL A 275 22.33 20.87 6.53
N ASN A 276 22.41 21.51 7.68
CA ASN A 276 21.63 22.73 8.08
C ASN A 276 22.04 23.14 9.51
#